data_d9ba272e12871d2869474f6fcd82e6de
#
_entry.id   d9ba272e12871d2869474f6fcd82e6de
#
_cell.length_a   1.000
_cell.length_b   1.000
_cell.length_c   1.000
_cell.angle_alpha   90.00
_cell.angle_beta   90.00
_cell.angle_gamma   90.00
#
_symmetry.space_group_name_H-M   'P 1'
#
loop_
_entity.id
_entity.type
_entity.pdbx_description
1 polymer ?
#
loop_
_entity_poly.entity_id
_entity_poly.type
_entity_poly.pdbx_seq_one_letter_code
_entity_poly.pdbx_strand_id
1 'polypeptide(L)'
;MRVEKPKLLQKDLRHAGAPGLAAAVAAVGGTGAPPAPLAGEVWFTPAPTLHEECRAAACRAAAMAREGVAYGDMAFICRDMQQYSAPLLSALSLAGVPVFRDESLTLEHSAVASFFLAALELAARGISTERVLRLLKTELCSLSPGDIALLENYAYTWQLKAADWRAPFEKSPAGFGAQPSPQQAQELARTEALRAGIMEKLGAFLQSVR
;
A
#
# COMPACT_ATOMS: atom_id res chain seq x y z
N MET A 1 -4.98 -45.38 10.35
CA MET A 1 -4.77 -44.70 9.06
C MET A 1 -3.64 -45.44 8.34
N ARG A 2 -3.90 -46.12 7.22
CA ARG A 2 -2.89 -46.87 6.47
C ARG A 2 -2.28 -45.89 5.48
N VAL A 3 -1.02 -45.50 5.66
CA VAL A 3 -0.30 -44.67 4.74
C VAL A 3 0.19 -45.51 3.58
N GLU A 4 -0.34 -45.32 2.39
CA GLU A 4 0.16 -45.99 1.18
C GLU A 4 1.55 -45.47 0.82
N LYS A 5 2.40 -46.36 0.29
CA LYS A 5 3.71 -45.99 -0.18
C LYS A 5 3.59 -44.98 -1.34
N PRO A 6 4.42 -43.91 -1.38
CA PRO A 6 4.39 -42.96 -2.46
C PRO A 6 4.62 -43.66 -3.82
N LYS A 7 3.76 -43.35 -4.78
CA LYS A 7 3.87 -43.86 -6.15
C LYS A 7 4.80 -42.94 -6.94
N LEU A 8 6.00 -43.43 -7.24
CA LEU A 8 6.97 -42.68 -8.05
C LEU A 8 6.53 -42.74 -9.53
N LEU A 9 6.31 -41.59 -10.15
CA LEU A 9 6.07 -41.49 -11.58
C LEU A 9 7.44 -41.53 -12.30
N GLN A 10 7.68 -42.61 -13.04
CA GLN A 10 8.96 -42.79 -13.76
C GLN A 10 9.03 -42.05 -15.08
N LYS A 11 7.93 -41.49 -15.59
CA LYS A 11 7.88 -40.70 -16.82
C LYS A 11 7.39 -39.31 -16.50
N ASP A 12 8.10 -38.31 -16.98
CA ASP A 12 7.64 -36.94 -16.98
C ASP A 12 6.58 -36.76 -18.07
N LEU A 13 5.32 -36.91 -17.68
CA LEU A 13 4.17 -36.75 -18.57
C LEU A 13 3.80 -35.26 -18.76
N ARG A 14 4.18 -34.43 -17.78
CA ARG A 14 3.80 -33.02 -17.76
C ARG A 14 4.54 -32.21 -18.82
N HIS A 15 5.78 -32.55 -19.06
CA HIS A 15 6.66 -31.84 -20.01
C HIS A 15 6.94 -32.63 -21.29
N ALA A 16 6.13 -33.66 -21.58
CA ALA A 16 6.35 -34.54 -22.73
C ALA A 16 6.32 -33.80 -24.09
N GLY A 17 5.59 -32.69 -24.18
CA GLY A 17 5.55 -31.81 -25.36
C GLY A 17 6.54 -30.66 -25.34
N ALA A 18 7.38 -30.52 -24.29
CA ALA A 18 8.28 -29.38 -24.09
C ALA A 18 9.67 -29.87 -23.58
N PRO A 19 10.48 -30.46 -24.47
CA PRO A 19 11.73 -31.09 -24.08
C PRO A 19 12.77 -30.12 -23.48
N GLY A 20 12.77 -28.86 -23.91
CA GLY A 20 13.62 -27.81 -23.31
C GLY A 20 13.22 -27.49 -21.88
N LEU A 21 11.92 -27.44 -21.58
CA LEU A 21 11.42 -27.25 -20.21
C LEU A 21 11.72 -28.47 -19.35
N ALA A 22 11.54 -29.68 -19.86
CA ALA A 22 11.90 -30.93 -19.16
C ALA A 22 13.38 -30.93 -18.77
N ALA A 23 14.28 -30.54 -19.68
CA ALA A 23 15.72 -30.43 -19.44
C ALA A 23 16.05 -29.34 -18.38
N ALA A 24 15.39 -28.19 -18.43
CA ALA A 24 15.58 -27.12 -17.44
C ALA A 24 15.13 -27.58 -16.03
N VAL A 25 13.98 -28.24 -15.92
CA VAL A 25 13.48 -28.79 -14.65
C VAL A 25 14.42 -29.86 -14.10
N ALA A 26 14.93 -30.75 -14.96
CA ALA A 26 15.90 -31.78 -14.57
C ALA A 26 17.24 -31.16 -14.09
N ALA A 27 17.71 -30.11 -14.74
CA ALA A 27 18.92 -29.40 -14.33
C ALA A 27 18.78 -28.72 -12.97
N VAL A 28 17.66 -28.05 -12.72
CA VAL A 28 17.35 -27.44 -11.41
C VAL A 28 17.17 -28.52 -10.33
N GLY A 29 16.57 -29.66 -10.66
CA GLY A 29 16.38 -30.79 -9.74
C GLY A 29 17.65 -31.58 -9.44
N GLY A 30 18.79 -31.27 -10.05
CA GLY A 30 20.07 -31.96 -9.83
C GLY A 30 20.08 -33.42 -10.31
N THR A 31 19.20 -33.78 -11.26
CA THR A 31 19.11 -35.16 -11.77
C THR A 31 20.17 -35.55 -12.79
N GLY A 32 21.14 -34.66 -13.07
CA GLY A 32 22.27 -34.94 -13.94
C GLY A 32 21.90 -35.15 -15.40
N ALA A 33 20.74 -34.72 -15.85
CA ALA A 33 20.34 -34.79 -17.25
C ALA A 33 21.33 -33.99 -18.15
N PRO A 34 21.70 -34.50 -19.31
CA PRO A 34 22.57 -33.77 -20.23
C PRO A 34 21.89 -32.47 -20.66
N PRO A 35 22.68 -31.37 -20.88
CA PRO A 35 22.13 -30.14 -21.36
C PRO A 35 21.47 -30.35 -22.72
N ALA A 36 20.14 -30.16 -22.78
CA ALA A 36 19.45 -30.13 -24.05
C ALA A 36 19.39 -28.69 -24.58
N PRO A 37 19.39 -28.46 -25.88
CA PRO A 37 19.22 -27.13 -26.43
C PRO A 37 17.86 -26.60 -26.02
N LEU A 38 17.84 -25.38 -25.46
CA LEU A 38 16.60 -24.68 -25.11
C LEU A 38 15.97 -24.20 -26.43
N ALA A 39 15.00 -24.95 -26.92
CA ALA A 39 14.37 -24.70 -28.22
C ALA A 39 13.18 -23.72 -28.13
N GLY A 40 13.40 -22.51 -27.62
CA GLY A 40 12.40 -21.46 -27.59
C GLY A 40 11.34 -21.56 -26.48
N GLU A 41 11.38 -22.61 -25.67
CA GLU A 41 10.44 -22.88 -24.57
C GLU A 41 10.89 -22.24 -23.24
N VAL A 42 12.21 -21.99 -23.11
CA VAL A 42 12.83 -21.36 -21.94
C VAL A 42 13.68 -20.20 -22.38
N TRP A 43 13.45 -19.06 -21.77
CA TRP A 43 14.17 -17.81 -22.05
C TRP A 43 14.89 -17.36 -20.80
N PHE A 44 16.14 -16.99 -20.95
CA PHE A 44 16.92 -16.35 -19.90
C PHE A 44 17.23 -14.91 -20.32
N THR A 45 16.76 -13.95 -19.53
CA THR A 45 16.98 -12.52 -19.79
C THR A 45 17.70 -11.91 -18.61
N PRO A 46 18.99 -11.66 -18.67
CA PRO A 46 19.71 -10.96 -17.62
C PRO A 46 19.28 -9.49 -17.60
N ALA A 47 19.06 -8.94 -16.41
CA ALA A 47 18.73 -7.54 -16.21
C ALA A 47 19.70 -6.93 -15.18
N PRO A 48 20.17 -5.68 -15.39
CA PRO A 48 21.13 -5.05 -14.48
C PRO A 48 20.48 -4.57 -13.17
N THR A 49 19.18 -4.36 -13.16
CA THR A 49 18.43 -3.90 -12.00
C THR A 49 17.07 -4.58 -11.89
N LEU A 50 16.51 -4.61 -10.68
CA LEU A 50 15.17 -5.12 -10.41
C LEU A 50 14.09 -4.45 -11.29
N HIS A 51 14.19 -3.13 -11.50
CA HIS A 51 13.23 -2.41 -12.33
C HIS A 51 13.31 -2.81 -13.80
N GLU A 52 14.52 -3.01 -14.32
CA GLU A 52 14.72 -3.49 -15.69
C GLU A 52 14.23 -4.92 -15.87
N GLU A 53 14.41 -5.78 -14.85
CA GLU A 53 13.87 -7.14 -14.83
C GLU A 53 12.34 -7.12 -14.89
N CYS A 54 11.70 -6.35 -14.02
CA CYS A 54 10.25 -6.22 -14.01
C CYS A 54 9.71 -5.64 -15.33
N ARG A 55 10.41 -4.66 -15.92
CA ARG A 55 10.06 -4.09 -17.19
C ARG A 55 10.17 -5.10 -18.33
N ALA A 56 11.26 -5.85 -18.38
CA ALA A 56 11.45 -6.90 -19.37
C ALA A 56 10.35 -7.97 -19.28
N ALA A 57 10.03 -8.42 -18.06
CA ALA A 57 8.95 -9.37 -17.80
C ALA A 57 7.58 -8.86 -18.27
N ALA A 58 7.25 -7.61 -17.95
CA ALA A 58 6.00 -6.98 -18.38
C ALA A 58 5.91 -6.83 -19.90
N CYS A 59 6.99 -6.41 -20.56
CA CYS A 59 7.06 -6.31 -22.01
C CYS A 59 6.90 -7.68 -22.68
N ARG A 60 7.50 -8.74 -22.09
CA ARG A 60 7.34 -10.11 -22.62
C ARG A 60 5.92 -10.60 -22.50
N ALA A 61 5.25 -10.38 -21.36
CA ALA A 61 3.83 -10.72 -21.19
C ALA A 61 2.94 -10.01 -22.21
N ALA A 62 3.16 -8.70 -22.43
CA ALA A 62 2.44 -7.96 -23.43
C ALA A 62 2.71 -8.46 -24.87
N ALA A 63 3.93 -8.94 -25.17
CA ALA A 63 4.26 -9.55 -26.44
C ALA A 63 3.53 -10.88 -26.63
N MET A 64 3.57 -11.76 -25.63
CA MET A 64 2.86 -13.05 -25.65
C MET A 64 1.35 -12.88 -25.83
N ALA A 65 0.75 -11.87 -25.19
CA ALA A 65 -0.66 -11.56 -25.39
C ALA A 65 -0.99 -11.15 -26.83
N ARG A 66 -0.09 -10.41 -27.49
CA ARG A 66 -0.23 -10.08 -28.92
C ARG A 66 -0.05 -11.29 -29.83
N GLU A 67 0.70 -12.29 -29.39
CA GLU A 67 0.85 -13.58 -30.05
C GLU A 67 -0.35 -14.51 -29.83
N GLY A 68 -1.35 -14.08 -29.03
CA GLY A 68 -2.60 -14.80 -28.79
C GLY A 68 -2.65 -15.60 -27.47
N VAL A 69 -1.64 -15.49 -26.60
CA VAL A 69 -1.67 -16.12 -25.27
C VAL A 69 -2.62 -15.34 -24.37
N ALA A 70 -3.58 -16.02 -23.75
CA ALA A 70 -4.51 -15.37 -22.84
C ALA A 70 -3.80 -14.95 -21.52
N TYR A 71 -4.15 -13.79 -20.97
CA TYR A 71 -3.56 -13.33 -19.70
C TYR A 71 -3.76 -14.30 -18.55
N GLY A 72 -4.89 -15.03 -18.53
CA GLY A 72 -5.17 -16.07 -17.54
C GLY A 72 -4.23 -17.29 -17.59
N ASP A 73 -3.51 -17.47 -18.70
CA ASP A 73 -2.54 -18.55 -18.89
C ASP A 73 -1.10 -18.13 -18.56
N MET A 74 -0.92 -16.86 -18.12
CA MET A 74 0.37 -16.32 -17.72
C MET A 74 0.48 -16.24 -16.19
N ALA A 75 1.64 -16.59 -15.65
CA ALA A 75 1.92 -16.43 -14.23
C ALA A 75 3.31 -15.84 -14.01
N PHE A 76 3.41 -14.92 -13.05
CA PHE A 76 4.67 -14.39 -12.53
C PHE A 76 4.95 -15.05 -11.18
N ILE A 77 6.09 -15.69 -11.05
CA ILE A 77 6.52 -16.35 -9.82
C ILE A 77 7.79 -15.66 -9.33
N CYS A 78 7.71 -15.03 -8.16
CA CYS A 78 8.82 -14.33 -7.53
C CYS A 78 9.20 -15.00 -6.21
N ARG A 79 10.48 -15.06 -5.91
CA ARG A 79 10.97 -15.59 -4.63
C ARG A 79 10.55 -14.70 -3.44
N ASP A 80 10.56 -13.39 -3.64
CA ASP A 80 10.23 -12.39 -2.62
C ASP A 80 9.24 -11.37 -3.20
N MET A 81 7.97 -11.56 -2.89
CA MET A 81 6.91 -10.67 -3.35
C MET A 81 7.00 -9.27 -2.72
N GLN A 82 7.57 -9.11 -1.54
CA GLN A 82 7.69 -7.78 -0.92
C GLN A 82 8.62 -6.89 -1.75
N GLN A 83 9.69 -7.46 -2.27
CA GLN A 83 10.65 -6.74 -3.10
C GLN A 83 10.12 -6.47 -4.52
N TYR A 84 9.46 -7.47 -5.11
CA TYR A 84 9.01 -7.43 -6.51
C TYR A 84 7.64 -6.76 -6.72
N SER A 85 6.75 -6.77 -5.72
CA SER A 85 5.36 -6.38 -5.89
C SER A 85 5.22 -4.97 -6.49
N ALA A 86 5.79 -3.95 -5.88
CA ALA A 86 5.62 -2.57 -6.33
C ALA A 86 6.22 -2.32 -7.74
N PRO A 87 7.49 -2.68 -8.03
CA PRO A 87 8.08 -2.44 -9.34
C PRO A 87 7.43 -3.29 -10.45
N LEU A 88 7.04 -4.53 -10.16
CA LEU A 88 6.38 -5.39 -11.13
C LEU A 88 4.97 -4.90 -11.49
N LEU A 89 4.17 -4.53 -10.48
CA LEU A 89 2.83 -3.97 -10.71
C LEU A 89 2.88 -2.67 -11.51
N SER A 90 3.83 -1.80 -11.21
CA SER A 90 4.05 -0.56 -11.96
C SER A 90 4.39 -0.87 -13.42
N ALA A 91 5.32 -1.79 -13.67
CA ALA A 91 5.71 -2.19 -15.01
C ALA A 91 4.57 -2.83 -15.82
N LEU A 92 3.79 -3.72 -15.18
CA LEU A 92 2.62 -4.36 -15.79
C LEU A 92 1.52 -3.35 -16.13
N SER A 93 1.25 -2.41 -15.23
CA SER A 93 0.30 -1.32 -15.46
C SER A 93 0.71 -0.44 -16.65
N LEU A 94 1.98 -0.05 -16.73
CA LEU A 94 2.52 0.72 -17.86
C LEU A 94 2.46 -0.06 -19.18
N ALA A 95 2.63 -1.38 -19.13
CA ALA A 95 2.51 -2.24 -20.31
C ALA A 95 1.06 -2.58 -20.69
N GLY A 96 0.06 -2.13 -19.92
CA GLY A 96 -1.35 -2.43 -20.13
C GLY A 96 -1.72 -3.90 -19.88
N VAL A 97 -0.93 -4.62 -19.06
CA VAL A 97 -1.16 -6.03 -18.73
C VAL A 97 -2.01 -6.11 -17.46
N PRO A 98 -3.24 -6.62 -17.53
CA PRO A 98 -4.06 -6.83 -16.34
C PRO A 98 -3.45 -7.93 -15.46
N VAL A 99 -3.46 -7.75 -14.16
CA VAL A 99 -2.86 -8.69 -13.21
C VAL A 99 -3.80 -8.95 -12.03
N PHE A 100 -3.92 -10.22 -11.65
CA PHE A 100 -4.46 -10.63 -10.38
C PHE A 100 -3.31 -10.90 -9.41
N ARG A 101 -3.42 -10.35 -8.21
CA ARG A 101 -2.42 -10.49 -7.16
C ARG A 101 -3.02 -11.25 -5.99
N ASP A 102 -2.49 -12.43 -5.73
CA ASP A 102 -2.81 -13.19 -4.53
C ASP A 102 -1.86 -12.76 -3.40
N GLU A 103 -2.21 -11.66 -2.74
CA GLU A 103 -1.45 -11.12 -1.63
C GLU A 103 -2.39 -10.77 -0.48
N SER A 104 -2.04 -11.25 0.71
CA SER A 104 -2.73 -10.87 1.93
C SER A 104 -2.29 -9.45 2.33
N LEU A 105 -3.15 -8.47 2.10
CA LEU A 105 -2.93 -7.12 2.60
C LEU A 105 -3.30 -7.08 4.08
N THR A 106 -2.40 -6.58 4.92
CA THR A 106 -2.74 -6.29 6.31
C THR A 106 -3.72 -5.13 6.36
N LEU A 107 -4.78 -5.25 7.13
CA LEU A 107 -5.78 -4.19 7.32
C LEU A 107 -5.18 -2.91 7.92
N GLU A 108 -4.04 -3.02 8.59
CA GLU A 108 -3.33 -1.89 9.20
C GLU A 108 -2.98 -0.76 8.21
N HIS A 109 -2.79 -1.09 6.93
CA HIS A 109 -2.51 -0.12 5.87
C HIS A 109 -3.78 0.41 5.17
N SER A 110 -4.96 -0.08 5.58
CA SER A 110 -6.22 0.44 5.08
C SER A 110 -6.57 1.77 5.76
N ALA A 111 -6.92 2.79 4.98
CA ALA A 111 -7.39 4.08 5.51
C ALA A 111 -8.59 3.90 6.46
N VAL A 112 -9.48 2.96 6.14
CA VAL A 112 -10.66 2.62 6.96
C VAL A 112 -10.23 2.04 8.30
N ALA A 113 -9.34 1.06 8.33
CA ALA A 113 -8.85 0.48 9.57
C ALA A 113 -8.09 1.51 10.41
N SER A 114 -7.24 2.33 9.79
CA SER A 114 -6.52 3.43 10.45
C SER A 114 -7.48 4.44 11.08
N PHE A 115 -8.58 4.78 10.38
CA PHE A 115 -9.61 5.66 10.91
C PHE A 115 -10.28 5.07 12.16
N PHE A 116 -10.74 3.81 12.08
CA PHE A 116 -11.37 3.16 13.21
C PHE A 116 -10.42 3.02 14.40
N LEU A 117 -9.18 2.63 14.17
CA LEU A 117 -8.18 2.54 15.24
C LEU A 117 -7.92 3.89 15.90
N ALA A 118 -7.77 4.96 15.10
CA ALA A 118 -7.60 6.31 15.63
C ALA A 118 -8.81 6.79 16.43
N ALA A 119 -10.04 6.49 15.97
CA ALA A 119 -11.26 6.80 16.68
C ALA A 119 -11.37 6.04 18.01
N LEU A 120 -11.05 4.74 18.02
CA LEU A 120 -11.03 3.92 19.23
C LEU A 120 -9.96 4.38 20.22
N GLU A 121 -8.79 4.78 19.74
CA GLU A 121 -7.75 5.36 20.60
C GLU A 121 -8.21 6.67 21.26
N LEU A 122 -8.93 7.54 20.54
CA LEU A 122 -9.53 8.74 21.10
C LEU A 122 -10.57 8.40 22.16
N ALA A 123 -11.40 7.38 21.94
CA ALA A 123 -12.41 6.94 22.89
C ALA A 123 -11.76 6.35 24.16
N ALA A 124 -10.74 5.52 24.01
CA ALA A 124 -10.08 4.82 25.13
C ALA A 124 -9.12 5.71 25.92
N ARG A 125 -8.38 6.58 25.25
CA ARG A 125 -7.28 7.36 25.85
C ARG A 125 -7.56 8.86 25.95
N GLY A 126 -8.70 9.31 25.43
CA GLY A 126 -9.08 10.72 25.41
C GLY A 126 -8.36 11.54 24.33
N ILE A 127 -8.69 12.82 24.28
CA ILE A 127 -8.21 13.79 23.31
C ILE A 127 -6.73 14.10 23.56
N SER A 128 -5.92 14.07 22.49
CA SER A 128 -4.59 14.68 22.43
C SER A 128 -4.38 15.22 21.01
N THR A 129 -3.52 16.22 20.84
CA THR A 129 -3.21 16.80 19.53
C THR A 129 -2.80 15.73 18.52
N GLU A 130 -1.90 14.84 18.91
CA GLU A 130 -1.42 13.76 18.06
C GLU A 130 -2.56 12.83 17.59
N ARG A 131 -3.46 12.42 18.50
CA ARG A 131 -4.58 11.52 18.17
C ARG A 131 -5.61 12.19 17.29
N VAL A 132 -5.91 13.46 17.55
CA VAL A 132 -6.84 14.24 16.69
C VAL A 132 -6.24 14.37 15.30
N LEU A 133 -5.00 14.81 15.15
CA LEU A 133 -4.34 14.96 13.86
C LEU A 133 -4.21 13.61 13.12
N ARG A 134 -3.92 12.51 13.84
CA ARG A 134 -3.89 11.17 13.24
C ARG A 134 -5.24 10.79 12.64
N LEU A 135 -6.34 11.02 13.36
CA LEU A 135 -7.69 10.78 12.84
C LEU A 135 -7.96 11.61 11.59
N LEU A 136 -7.65 12.91 11.62
CA LEU A 136 -7.90 13.81 10.49
C LEU A 136 -7.10 13.44 9.24
N LYS A 137 -5.88 12.93 9.40
CA LYS A 137 -4.99 12.52 8.29
C LYS A 137 -5.36 11.20 7.63
N THR A 138 -6.41 10.53 8.07
CA THR A 138 -6.88 9.28 7.42
C THR A 138 -7.64 9.50 6.12
N GLU A 139 -7.83 10.76 5.69
CA GLU A 139 -8.58 11.16 4.49
C GLU A 139 -10.08 10.81 4.50
N LEU A 140 -10.57 10.19 5.57
CA LEU A 140 -11.99 9.83 5.74
C LEU A 140 -12.79 10.92 6.48
N CYS A 141 -12.11 11.94 6.99
CA CYS A 141 -12.73 13.14 7.50
C CYS A 141 -13.00 14.08 6.31
N SER A 142 -14.19 14.69 6.25
CA SER A 142 -14.58 15.62 5.16
C SER A 142 -13.83 16.98 5.27
N LEU A 143 -12.51 16.94 5.42
CA LEU A 143 -11.63 18.09 5.50
C LEU A 143 -10.64 18.07 4.34
N SER A 144 -10.34 19.25 3.80
CA SER A 144 -9.30 19.35 2.78
C SER A 144 -7.91 19.18 3.39
N PRO A 145 -6.90 18.70 2.62
CA PRO A 145 -5.51 18.67 3.10
C PRO A 145 -5.00 20.02 3.58
N GLY A 146 -5.46 21.13 2.96
CA GLY A 146 -5.13 22.49 3.38
C GLY A 146 -5.69 22.86 4.75
N ASP A 147 -6.91 22.42 5.07
CA ASP A 147 -7.52 22.65 6.39
C ASP A 147 -6.82 21.84 7.49
N ILE A 148 -6.42 20.62 7.18
CA ILE A 148 -5.63 19.79 8.10
C ILE A 148 -4.27 20.43 8.36
N ALA A 149 -3.61 20.94 7.32
CA ALA A 149 -2.33 21.64 7.45
C ALA A 149 -2.44 22.92 8.29
N LEU A 150 -3.52 23.70 8.14
CA LEU A 150 -3.78 24.89 8.98
C LEU A 150 -3.89 24.50 10.45
N LEU A 151 -4.68 23.48 10.77
CA LEU A 151 -4.83 22.99 12.15
C LEU A 151 -3.52 22.46 12.71
N GLU A 152 -2.78 21.70 11.91
CA GLU A 152 -1.50 21.13 12.32
C GLU A 152 -0.47 22.23 12.60
N ASN A 153 -0.32 23.19 11.70
CA ASN A 153 0.59 24.33 11.89
C ASN A 153 0.25 25.12 13.15
N TYR A 154 -1.04 25.41 13.35
CA TYR A 154 -1.49 26.10 14.56
C TYR A 154 -1.19 25.28 15.82
N ALA A 155 -1.48 23.98 15.78
CA ALA A 155 -1.24 23.09 16.91
C ALA A 155 0.24 22.98 17.28
N TYR A 156 1.13 22.94 16.29
CA TYR A 156 2.58 22.92 16.52
C TYR A 156 3.13 24.28 16.98
N THR A 157 2.69 25.36 16.37
CA THR A 157 3.10 26.72 16.77
C THR A 157 2.82 26.99 18.24
N TRP A 158 1.66 26.55 18.71
CA TRP A 158 1.22 26.80 20.09
C TRP A 158 1.36 25.59 21.01
N GLN A 159 1.95 24.49 20.53
CA GLN A 159 2.14 23.23 21.28
C GLN A 159 0.90 22.82 22.06
N LEU A 160 -0.24 22.76 21.35
CA LEU A 160 -1.54 22.52 21.94
C LEU A 160 -1.60 21.20 22.70
N LYS A 161 -2.18 21.26 23.90
CA LYS A 161 -2.48 20.11 24.76
C LYS A 161 -3.96 19.75 24.66
N ALA A 162 -4.34 18.64 25.28
CA ALA A 162 -5.71 18.14 25.30
C ALA A 162 -6.77 19.18 25.78
N ALA A 163 -6.40 20.02 26.74
CA ALA A 163 -7.27 21.07 27.26
C ALA A 163 -7.53 22.19 26.24
N ASP A 164 -6.52 22.55 25.46
CA ASP A 164 -6.58 23.65 24.49
C ASP A 164 -7.58 23.34 23.38
N TRP A 165 -7.76 22.08 22.99
CA TRP A 165 -8.76 21.67 21.99
C TRP A 165 -10.19 21.95 22.44
N ARG A 166 -10.46 22.04 23.75
CA ARG A 166 -11.78 22.30 24.32
C ARG A 166 -12.12 23.78 24.43
N ALA A 167 -11.10 24.64 24.33
CA ALA A 167 -11.26 26.08 24.37
C ALA A 167 -11.14 26.69 22.95
N PRO A 168 -11.72 27.86 22.69
CA PRO A 168 -11.53 28.55 21.42
C PRO A 168 -10.05 28.86 21.14
N PHE A 169 -9.67 28.81 19.86
CA PHE A 169 -8.34 29.20 19.42
C PHE A 169 -8.29 30.73 19.24
N GLU A 170 -7.55 31.43 20.09
CA GLU A 170 -7.49 32.89 20.13
C GLU A 170 -6.08 33.44 19.81
N LYS A 171 -5.09 32.56 19.78
CA LYS A 171 -3.68 32.97 19.60
C LYS A 171 -3.37 33.26 18.14
N SER A 172 -2.50 34.25 17.87
CA SER A 172 -2.12 34.62 16.50
C SER A 172 -1.46 33.46 15.76
N PRO A 173 -1.87 33.10 14.51
CA PRO A 173 -1.20 32.10 13.69
C PRO A 173 0.28 32.44 13.39
N ALA A 174 0.63 33.72 13.46
CA ALA A 174 2.02 34.18 13.27
C ALA A 174 2.95 33.88 14.46
N GLY A 175 2.42 33.36 15.57
CA GLY A 175 3.21 33.07 16.76
C GLY A 175 3.22 34.19 17.79
N PHE A 176 4.11 34.06 18.77
CA PHE A 176 4.15 34.94 19.94
C PHE A 176 4.63 36.37 19.59
N GLY A 177 3.90 37.37 20.07
CA GLY A 177 4.31 38.80 19.95
C GLY A 177 4.03 39.47 18.59
N ALA A 178 3.54 38.73 17.61
CA ALA A 178 3.18 39.33 16.31
C ALA A 178 1.73 39.84 16.31
N GLN A 179 1.53 41.07 15.84
CA GLN A 179 0.18 41.58 15.54
C GLN A 179 -0.31 40.88 14.28
N PRO A 180 -1.49 40.23 14.31
CA PRO A 180 -2.00 39.50 13.14
C PRO A 180 -2.35 40.46 12.02
N SER A 181 -1.87 40.17 10.81
CA SER A 181 -2.35 40.81 9.59
C SER A 181 -3.82 40.42 9.34
N PRO A 182 -4.55 41.20 8.50
CA PRO A 182 -5.94 40.84 8.14
C PRO A 182 -6.08 39.40 7.59
N GLN A 183 -5.09 38.93 6.86
CA GLN A 183 -5.04 37.55 6.33
C GLN A 183 -4.89 36.52 7.45
N GLN A 184 -4.03 36.79 8.43
CA GLN A 184 -3.81 35.92 9.58
C GLN A 184 -5.04 35.89 10.52
N ALA A 185 -5.78 37.00 10.63
CA ALA A 185 -7.04 37.04 11.35
C ALA A 185 -8.10 36.13 10.68
N GLN A 186 -8.14 36.13 9.34
CA GLN A 186 -9.02 35.22 8.59
C GLN A 186 -8.59 33.75 8.75
N GLU A 187 -7.30 33.45 8.73
CA GLU A 187 -6.76 32.12 8.98
C GLU A 187 -7.11 31.63 10.38
N LEU A 188 -7.01 32.49 11.40
CA LEU A 188 -7.42 32.15 12.77
C LEU A 188 -8.90 31.83 12.84
N ALA A 189 -9.76 32.67 12.26
CA ALA A 189 -11.19 32.43 12.24
C ALA A 189 -11.54 31.09 11.55
N ARG A 190 -10.87 30.76 10.44
CA ARG A 190 -11.02 29.47 9.75
C ARG A 190 -10.56 28.32 10.61
N THR A 191 -9.39 28.42 11.24
CA THR A 191 -8.83 27.38 12.11
C THR A 191 -9.73 27.11 13.31
N GLU A 192 -10.30 28.16 13.90
CA GLU A 192 -11.25 28.03 14.99
C GLU A 192 -12.58 27.38 14.56
N ALA A 193 -13.11 27.76 13.41
CA ALA A 193 -14.32 27.13 12.86
C ALA A 193 -14.09 25.64 12.61
N LEU A 194 -12.92 25.26 12.09
CA LEU A 194 -12.53 23.85 11.90
C LEU A 194 -12.44 23.11 13.24
N ARG A 195 -11.76 23.71 14.25
CA ARG A 195 -11.67 23.13 15.59
C ARG A 195 -13.07 22.90 16.18
N ALA A 196 -13.93 23.91 16.13
CA ALA A 196 -15.28 23.82 16.70
C ALA A 196 -16.09 22.69 16.06
N GLY A 197 -16.09 22.59 14.73
CA GLY A 197 -16.78 21.50 14.00
C GLY A 197 -16.21 20.11 14.29
N ILE A 198 -14.88 20.00 14.46
CA ILE A 198 -14.24 18.73 14.85
C ILE A 198 -14.66 18.35 16.27
N MET A 199 -14.59 19.30 17.21
CA MET A 199 -14.87 19.03 18.61
C MET A 199 -16.35 18.71 18.86
N GLU A 200 -17.27 19.30 18.11
CA GLU A 200 -18.69 18.93 18.12
C GLU A 200 -18.89 17.46 17.74
N LYS A 201 -18.32 17.05 16.58
CA LYS A 201 -18.43 15.66 16.09
C LYS A 201 -17.75 14.66 17.02
N LEU A 202 -16.53 14.97 17.48
CA LEU A 202 -15.81 14.12 18.43
C LEU A 202 -16.53 14.04 19.77
N GLY A 203 -17.13 15.13 20.25
CA GLY A 203 -17.93 15.14 21.49
C GLY A 203 -19.12 14.20 21.38
N ALA A 204 -19.89 14.30 20.30
CA ALA A 204 -21.01 13.41 20.03
C ALA A 204 -20.58 11.93 19.96
N PHE A 205 -19.49 11.63 19.24
CA PHE A 205 -18.93 10.30 19.15
C PHE A 205 -18.48 9.75 20.52
N LEU A 206 -17.73 10.53 21.29
CA LEU A 206 -17.22 10.12 22.60
C LEU A 206 -18.34 9.90 23.64
N GLN A 207 -19.47 10.58 23.48
CA GLN A 207 -20.66 10.35 24.31
C GLN A 207 -21.39 9.05 23.92
N SER A 208 -21.40 8.70 22.62
CA SER A 208 -22.07 7.49 22.13
C SER A 208 -21.34 6.18 22.48
N VAL A 209 -20.02 6.26 22.77
CA VAL A 209 -19.17 5.09 23.05
C VAL A 209 -18.98 4.85 24.56
N ARG A 210 -19.45 5.76 25.41
CA ARG A 210 -19.47 5.60 26.87
C ARG A 210 -20.72 4.90 27.33
#